data_bb052db4a737ddefa7866f1a4b604268
#
_entry.id   bb052db4a737ddefa7866f1a4b604268
#
_cell.length_a   1.000
_cell.length_b   1.000
_cell.length_c   1.000
_cell.angle_alpha   90.00
_cell.angle_beta   90.00
_cell.angle_gamma   90.00
#
_symmetry.space_group_name_H-M   'P 1'
#
loop_
_entity.id
_entity.type
_entity.pdbx_description
1 polymer ?
#
loop_
_entity_poly.entity_id
_entity_poly.type
_entity_poly.pdbx_seq_one_letter_code
_entity_poly.pdbx_strand_id
1 'polypeptide(L)'
;MESLDLRVLGDALAWKQSGHKVTLVTVVQTWGSAPRPPGAMLAVRDDGLVSGSVSGGCVEDDLIARTKASFKTAALDEADKLPSMIAYGVSQEEAARFGLPCGGSLRLVQEPLLDTTWVADLLALTAAHQLVRRTLHLSSGQVELATAERGEQMQFDGTTLSSVFGPKWRLLLIGAGQLSQAVAHMAALLDFEVLVCDPREEYAHGLGLVGVQRVLGMPDDVVRELVPDAHTAIVALTHDPKLDDMALMEALKSSAFYVGALGSQRNQGVRNDQATWRQCDS
;
A
#
# COMPACT_ATOMS: atom_id res chain seq x y z
N MET A 1 1.46 -2.71 -3.55
CA MET A 1 2.73 -1.99 -3.23
C MET A 1 2.51 -0.85 -2.23
N GLU A 2 1.31 -0.26 -2.19
CA GLU A 2 1.00 0.88 -1.30
C GLU A 2 0.99 0.54 0.19
N SER A 3 0.63 -0.66 0.57
CA SER A 3 0.61 -1.05 1.99
C SER A 3 2.00 -1.23 2.60
N LEU A 4 3.01 -1.56 1.78
CA LEU A 4 4.40 -1.67 2.25
C LEU A 4 4.93 -0.32 2.71
N ASP A 5 4.60 0.75 1.97
CA ASP A 5 5.04 2.11 2.28
C ASP A 5 4.31 2.66 3.53
N LEU A 6 3.02 2.35 3.71
CA LEU A 6 2.31 2.68 4.95
C LEU A 6 2.90 1.96 6.17
N ARG A 7 3.34 0.71 6.01
CA ARG A 7 4.04 -0.02 7.07
C ARG A 7 5.38 0.64 7.40
N VAL A 8 6.15 1.06 6.38
CA VAL A 8 7.41 1.81 6.58
C VAL A 8 7.18 3.08 7.40
N LEU A 9 6.13 3.84 7.07
CA LEU A 9 5.76 5.05 7.82
C LEU A 9 5.28 4.72 9.24
N GLY A 10 4.52 3.65 9.44
CA GLY A 10 4.08 3.18 10.75
C GLY A 10 5.26 2.78 11.65
N ASP A 11 6.22 2.00 11.11
CA ASP A 11 7.44 1.62 11.82
C ASP A 11 8.28 2.85 12.17
N ALA A 12 8.44 3.78 11.23
CA ALA A 12 9.17 5.04 11.43
C ALA A 12 8.54 5.87 12.56
N LEU A 13 7.21 5.99 12.59
CA LEU A 13 6.47 6.67 13.65
C LEU A 13 6.68 6.00 15.01
N ALA A 14 6.54 4.68 15.08
CA ALA A 14 6.75 3.92 16.32
C ALA A 14 8.18 4.08 16.86
N TRP A 15 9.18 4.05 15.99
CA TRP A 15 10.58 4.28 16.39
C TRP A 15 10.81 5.70 16.92
N LYS A 16 10.23 6.70 16.28
CA LYS A 16 10.30 8.10 16.75
C LYS A 16 9.65 8.27 18.11
N GLN A 17 8.48 7.65 18.33
CA GLN A 17 7.78 7.65 19.61
C GLN A 17 8.58 6.95 20.71
N SER A 18 9.40 5.97 20.34
CA SER A 18 10.33 5.27 21.25
C SER A 18 11.65 6.02 21.49
N GLY A 19 11.77 7.25 20.97
CA GLY A 19 12.94 8.13 21.21
C GLY A 19 14.10 7.94 20.22
N HIS A 20 13.92 7.11 19.18
CA HIS A 20 14.93 6.93 18.14
C HIS A 20 14.94 8.09 17.13
N LYS A 21 16.09 8.28 16.49
CA LYS A 21 16.20 9.12 15.28
C LYS A 21 15.94 8.23 14.05
N VAL A 22 15.25 8.78 13.06
CA VAL A 22 14.86 8.06 11.85
C VAL A 22 15.13 8.92 10.63
N THR A 23 15.62 8.29 9.57
CA THR A 23 15.73 8.85 8.23
C THR A 23 14.81 8.07 7.30
N LEU A 24 13.95 8.77 6.56
CA LEU A 24 13.18 8.20 5.47
C LEU A 24 13.95 8.35 4.16
N VAL A 25 13.87 7.35 3.30
CA VAL A 25 14.49 7.35 1.98
C VAL A 25 13.46 6.92 0.95
N THR A 26 13.29 7.72 -0.10
CA THR A 26 12.31 7.45 -1.17
C THR A 26 13.01 7.35 -2.52
N VAL A 27 12.71 6.33 -3.30
CA VAL A 27 13.13 6.21 -4.69
C VAL A 27 12.39 7.24 -5.53
N VAL A 28 13.11 8.18 -6.14
CA VAL A 28 12.51 9.22 -6.98
C VAL A 28 12.72 8.98 -8.47
N GLN A 29 13.78 8.28 -8.83
CA GLN A 29 14.06 7.97 -10.23
C GLN A 29 14.91 6.71 -10.35
N THR A 30 14.64 5.90 -11.36
CA THR A 30 15.41 4.71 -11.71
C THR A 30 15.70 4.69 -13.19
N TRP A 31 16.87 4.19 -13.56
CA TRP A 31 17.30 3.95 -14.94
C TRP A 31 17.80 2.54 -15.08
N GLY A 32 17.44 1.87 -16.16
CA GLY A 32 17.81 0.47 -16.38
C GLY A 32 17.03 -0.50 -15.47
N SER A 33 17.62 -1.64 -15.15
CA SER A 33 17.02 -2.65 -14.26
C SER A 33 17.17 -2.22 -12.80
N ALA A 34 16.16 -1.59 -12.25
CA ALA A 34 16.09 -1.28 -10.83
C ALA A 34 15.17 -2.26 -10.09
N PRO A 35 15.60 -2.81 -8.94
CA PRO A 35 14.79 -3.80 -8.21
C PRO A 35 13.53 -3.21 -7.58
N ARG A 36 13.51 -1.90 -7.33
CA ARG A 36 12.37 -1.19 -6.74
C ARG A 36 11.95 -0.01 -7.61
N PRO A 37 10.64 0.21 -7.82
CA PRO A 37 10.14 1.31 -8.63
C PRO A 37 10.26 2.66 -7.90
N PRO A 38 10.13 3.79 -8.63
CA PRO A 38 9.89 5.09 -8.03
C PRO A 38 8.70 5.06 -7.07
N GLY A 39 8.83 5.75 -5.94
CA GLY A 39 7.87 5.73 -4.83
C GLY A 39 8.19 4.71 -3.74
N ALA A 40 9.03 3.70 -3.99
CA ALA A 40 9.42 2.73 -2.95
C ALA A 40 10.17 3.43 -1.81
N MET A 41 9.89 3.02 -0.58
CA MET A 41 10.39 3.66 0.64
C MET A 41 11.22 2.72 1.50
N LEU A 42 12.13 3.33 2.25
CA LEU A 42 12.94 2.72 3.30
C LEU A 42 12.98 3.68 4.50
N ALA A 43 12.73 3.17 5.69
CA ALA A 43 13.05 3.87 6.93
C ALA A 43 14.32 3.27 7.53
N VAL A 44 15.25 4.13 7.95
CA VAL A 44 16.50 3.73 8.60
C VAL A 44 16.55 4.35 9.98
N ARG A 45 16.65 3.51 11.02
CA ARG A 45 16.79 3.92 12.42
C ARG A 45 18.26 4.20 12.76
N ASP A 46 18.50 5.01 13.78
CA ASP A 46 19.83 5.44 14.24
C ASP A 46 20.79 4.29 14.61
N ASP A 47 20.28 3.13 15.03
CA ASP A 47 21.06 1.92 15.30
C ASP A 47 21.25 1.02 14.06
N GLY A 48 20.58 1.36 12.95
CA GLY A 48 20.68 0.67 11.67
C GLY A 48 19.58 -0.37 11.42
N LEU A 49 18.56 -0.44 12.28
CA LEU A 49 17.37 -1.21 11.95
C LEU A 49 16.65 -0.53 10.77
N VAL A 50 16.11 -1.33 9.87
CA VAL A 50 15.44 -0.86 8.65
C VAL A 50 14.03 -1.43 8.51
N SER A 51 13.16 -0.67 7.85
CA SER A 51 11.86 -1.13 7.36
C SER A 51 11.67 -0.68 5.92
N GLY A 52 11.19 -1.56 5.05
CA GLY A 52 11.09 -1.31 3.61
C GLY A 52 12.35 -1.64 2.82
N SER A 53 12.43 -1.19 1.56
CA SER A 53 13.59 -1.40 0.68
C SER A 53 13.55 -0.47 -0.51
N VAL A 54 14.72 -0.01 -0.97
CA VAL A 54 14.92 0.83 -2.15
C VAL A 54 15.70 0.15 -3.28
N SER A 55 16.48 -0.90 -2.96
CA SER A 55 17.28 -1.62 -3.94
C SER A 55 17.35 -3.14 -3.72
N GLY A 56 17.18 -3.58 -2.48
CA GLY A 56 17.25 -5.00 -2.08
C GLY A 56 18.66 -5.50 -1.73
N GLY A 57 19.58 -4.60 -1.29
CA GLY A 57 20.90 -5.06 -0.84
C GLY A 57 21.92 -3.95 -0.59
N CYS A 58 22.94 -3.86 -1.43
CA CYS A 58 24.13 -3.05 -1.17
C CYS A 58 23.89 -1.54 -0.98
N VAL A 59 22.84 -0.98 -1.59
CA VAL A 59 22.49 0.43 -1.39
C VAL A 59 21.96 0.65 0.03
N GLU A 60 21.18 -0.29 0.57
CA GLU A 60 20.71 -0.26 1.95
C GLU A 60 21.86 -0.24 2.94
N ASP A 61 22.91 -1.04 2.74
CA ASP A 61 24.09 -1.07 3.62
C ASP A 61 24.79 0.29 3.67
N ASP A 62 24.95 0.97 2.53
CA ASP A 62 25.52 2.33 2.47
C ASP A 62 24.63 3.35 3.16
N LEU A 63 23.32 3.30 2.94
CA LEU A 63 22.34 4.17 3.60
C LEU A 63 22.35 4.00 5.12
N ILE A 64 22.43 2.75 5.61
CA ILE A 64 22.57 2.45 7.04
C ILE A 64 23.85 3.06 7.59
N ALA A 65 24.99 2.88 6.88
CA ALA A 65 26.26 3.41 7.33
C ALA A 65 26.25 4.95 7.40
N ARG A 66 25.68 5.61 6.39
CA ARG A 66 25.51 7.08 6.34
C ARG A 66 24.62 7.58 7.46
N THR A 67 23.46 6.96 7.66
CA THR A 67 22.52 7.32 8.72
C THR A 67 23.16 7.19 10.10
N LYS A 68 23.84 6.08 10.37
CA LYS A 68 24.59 5.89 11.62
C LYS A 68 25.67 6.94 11.83
N ALA A 69 26.36 7.36 10.76
CA ALA A 69 27.40 8.37 10.82
C ALA A 69 26.81 9.76 11.14
N SER A 70 25.73 10.16 10.48
CA SER A 70 25.07 11.45 10.69
C SER A 70 24.51 11.60 12.11
N PHE A 71 24.01 10.52 12.70
CA PHE A 71 23.45 10.57 14.07
C PHE A 71 24.48 10.39 15.20
N LYS A 72 25.72 10.02 14.88
CA LYS A 72 26.83 9.97 15.89
C LYS A 72 27.28 11.35 16.33
N THR A 73 27.11 12.38 15.51
CA THR A 73 27.36 13.78 15.89
C THR A 73 26.26 14.23 16.84
N ALA A 74 26.60 14.78 17.99
CA ALA A 74 25.66 15.13 19.06
C ALA A 74 24.62 16.19 18.65
N ALA A 75 24.92 17.00 17.64
CA ALA A 75 24.00 17.92 16.99
C ALA A 75 24.08 17.67 15.48
N LEU A 76 22.91 17.50 14.83
CA LEU A 76 22.82 17.56 13.38
C LEU A 76 23.16 18.99 12.95
N ASP A 77 24.06 19.16 12.00
CA ASP A 77 24.26 20.45 11.34
C ASP A 77 22.95 20.86 10.66
N GLU A 78 22.75 22.16 10.46
CA GLU A 78 21.50 22.66 9.83
C GLU A 78 21.28 22.01 8.44
N ALA A 79 22.34 21.70 7.71
CA ALA A 79 22.28 21.01 6.43
C ALA A 79 21.81 19.57 6.56
N ASP A 80 22.16 18.88 7.66
CA ASP A 80 21.73 17.49 7.92
C ASP A 80 20.28 17.38 8.38
N LYS A 81 19.64 18.50 8.67
CA LYS A 81 18.21 18.57 9.02
C LYS A 81 17.31 18.67 7.79
N LEU A 82 17.87 19.01 6.63
CA LEU A 82 17.12 19.16 5.39
C LEU A 82 17.14 17.89 4.55
N PRO A 83 16.08 17.66 3.77
CA PRO A 83 16.09 16.60 2.77
C PRO A 83 17.20 16.81 1.74
N SER A 84 17.81 15.71 1.32
CA SER A 84 18.89 15.74 0.34
C SER A 84 18.75 14.64 -0.71
N MET A 85 19.36 14.85 -1.88
CA MET A 85 19.40 13.86 -2.95
C MET A 85 20.66 13.02 -2.88
N ILE A 86 20.49 11.72 -3.09
CA ILE A 86 21.59 10.76 -3.25
C ILE A 86 21.40 10.04 -4.58
N ALA A 87 22.51 9.86 -5.32
CA ALA A 87 22.52 9.09 -6.56
C ALA A 87 23.53 7.93 -6.45
N TYR A 88 23.13 6.78 -6.98
CA TYR A 88 23.94 5.57 -7.08
C TYR A 88 24.00 5.09 -8.53
N GLY A 89 25.13 4.46 -8.91
CA GLY A 89 25.30 3.87 -10.24
C GLY A 89 25.55 4.87 -11.36
N VAL A 90 26.11 6.04 -11.03
CA VAL A 90 26.46 7.09 -12.01
C VAL A 90 27.63 6.65 -12.90
N SER A 91 28.52 5.75 -12.39
CA SER A 91 29.61 5.13 -13.13
C SER A 91 29.48 3.60 -13.18
N GLN A 92 30.15 2.95 -14.16
CA GLN A 92 30.15 1.48 -14.23
C GLN A 92 30.80 0.83 -12.98
N GLU A 93 31.80 1.47 -12.37
CA GLU A 93 32.45 0.99 -11.16
C GLU A 93 31.50 1.07 -9.95
N GLU A 94 30.75 2.17 -9.81
CA GLU A 94 29.73 2.31 -8.78
C GLU A 94 28.57 1.34 -8.99
N ALA A 95 28.10 1.17 -10.24
CA ALA A 95 27.04 0.22 -10.56
C ALA A 95 27.43 -1.21 -10.16
N ALA A 96 28.67 -1.61 -10.42
CA ALA A 96 29.20 -2.91 -10.01
C ALA A 96 29.32 -3.03 -8.47
N ARG A 97 29.77 -1.98 -7.79
CA ARG A 97 29.91 -1.93 -6.32
C ARG A 97 28.57 -2.07 -5.60
N PHE A 98 27.51 -1.45 -6.13
CA PHE A 98 26.18 -1.44 -5.51
C PHE A 98 25.23 -2.49 -6.10
N GLY A 99 25.74 -3.50 -6.77
CA GLY A 99 24.92 -4.61 -7.28
C GLY A 99 23.93 -4.19 -8.36
N LEU A 100 24.26 -3.16 -9.15
CA LEU A 100 23.49 -2.68 -10.30
C LEU A 100 24.17 -3.13 -11.62
N PRO A 101 24.28 -4.45 -11.87
CA PRO A 101 25.15 -5.02 -12.93
C PRO A 101 24.72 -4.61 -14.35
N CYS A 102 23.51 -4.11 -14.52
CA CYS A 102 22.95 -3.70 -15.82
C CYS A 102 23.19 -2.22 -16.14
N GLY A 103 24.09 -1.52 -15.41
CA GLY A 103 24.36 -0.09 -15.62
C GLY A 103 23.18 0.80 -15.23
N GLY A 104 22.32 0.35 -14.33
CA GLY A 104 21.19 1.12 -13.80
C GLY A 104 21.68 2.24 -12.88
N SER A 105 20.94 3.35 -12.86
CA SER A 105 21.13 4.41 -11.86
C SER A 105 19.90 4.54 -11.00
N LEU A 106 20.13 4.88 -9.73
CA LEU A 106 19.10 5.05 -8.71
C LEU A 106 19.25 6.43 -8.08
N ARG A 107 18.20 7.24 -8.10
CA ARG A 107 18.13 8.51 -7.38
C ARG A 107 17.16 8.41 -6.24
N LEU A 108 17.61 8.84 -5.07
CA LEU A 108 16.87 8.79 -3.81
C LEU A 108 16.76 10.18 -3.22
N VAL A 109 15.64 10.46 -2.57
CA VAL A 109 15.52 11.55 -1.62
C VAL A 109 15.64 10.96 -0.22
N GLN A 110 16.60 11.47 0.55
CA GLN A 110 16.79 11.14 1.96
C GLN A 110 16.28 12.32 2.79
N GLU A 111 15.43 12.05 3.78
CA GLU A 111 14.88 13.06 4.67
C GLU A 111 14.97 12.61 6.14
N PRO A 112 15.57 13.43 7.02
CA PRO A 112 15.48 13.19 8.46
C PRO A 112 14.05 13.40 8.94
N LEU A 113 13.48 12.42 9.63
CA LEU A 113 12.12 12.52 10.18
C LEU A 113 12.16 13.35 11.48
N LEU A 114 12.02 14.66 11.35
CA LEU A 114 12.03 15.59 12.49
C LEU A 114 10.63 15.80 13.07
N ASP A 115 9.64 16.05 12.22
CA ASP A 115 8.23 16.15 12.57
C ASP A 115 7.49 14.88 12.17
N THR A 116 6.72 14.34 13.10
CA THR A 116 5.92 13.12 12.90
C THR A 116 4.43 13.38 12.78
N THR A 117 3.99 14.63 12.92
CA THR A 117 2.58 15.01 12.87
C THR A 117 1.95 14.59 11.55
N TRP A 118 2.62 14.92 10.44
CA TRP A 118 2.15 14.56 9.11
C TRP A 118 2.08 13.03 8.89
N VAL A 119 2.96 12.24 9.53
CA VAL A 119 2.92 10.76 9.43
C VAL A 119 1.68 10.23 10.12
N ALA A 120 1.40 10.71 11.33
CA ALA A 120 0.22 10.31 12.08
C ALA A 120 -1.08 10.66 11.34
N ASP A 121 -1.14 11.89 10.81
CA ASP A 121 -2.29 12.38 10.04
C ASP A 121 -2.48 11.55 8.75
N LEU A 122 -1.40 11.28 8.00
CA LEU A 122 -1.46 10.48 6.78
C LEU A 122 -1.96 9.06 7.07
N LEU A 123 -1.43 8.42 8.12
CA LEU A 123 -1.88 7.08 8.53
C LEU A 123 -3.35 7.08 8.96
N ALA A 124 -3.80 8.11 9.67
CA ALA A 124 -5.21 8.24 10.07
C ALA A 124 -6.13 8.44 8.86
N LEU A 125 -5.75 9.30 7.90
CA LEU A 125 -6.51 9.56 6.68
C LEU A 125 -6.61 8.31 5.80
N THR A 126 -5.50 7.58 5.61
CA THR A 126 -5.50 6.33 4.83
C THR A 126 -6.26 5.21 5.52
N ALA A 127 -6.24 5.14 6.86
CA ALA A 127 -7.09 4.22 7.63
C ALA A 127 -8.59 4.58 7.50
N ALA A 128 -8.93 5.85 7.31
CA ALA A 128 -10.26 6.33 6.98
C ALA A 128 -10.60 6.20 5.47
N HIS A 129 -9.87 5.36 4.73
CA HIS A 129 -10.05 5.10 3.30
C HIS A 129 -9.93 6.31 2.38
N GLN A 130 -9.11 7.30 2.75
CA GLN A 130 -8.84 8.46 1.91
C GLN A 130 -7.53 8.30 1.13
N LEU A 131 -7.53 8.78 -0.13
CA LEU A 131 -6.31 8.98 -0.90
C LEU A 131 -5.64 10.27 -0.47
N VAL A 132 -4.37 10.20 -0.11
CA VAL A 132 -3.61 11.33 0.44
C VAL A 132 -2.39 11.59 -0.43
N ARG A 133 -2.26 12.82 -0.94
CA ARG A 133 -1.04 13.32 -1.54
C ARG A 133 -0.19 13.97 -0.46
N ARG A 134 1.03 13.47 -0.32
CA ARG A 134 2.09 14.07 0.50
C ARG A 134 3.05 14.82 -0.40
N THR A 135 3.27 16.09 -0.13
CA THR A 135 4.22 16.95 -0.85
C THR A 135 5.34 17.37 0.11
N LEU A 136 6.57 16.98 -0.20
CA LEU A 136 7.78 17.35 0.54
C LEU A 136 8.54 18.42 -0.24
N HIS A 137 8.83 19.55 0.40
CA HIS A 137 9.69 20.61 -0.13
C HIS A 137 11.13 20.39 0.35
N LEU A 138 12.07 20.09 -0.58
CA LEU A 138 13.44 19.73 -0.24
C LEU A 138 14.21 20.89 0.41
N SER A 139 13.92 22.13 0.02
CA SER A 139 14.60 23.33 0.54
C SER A 139 14.28 23.66 2.00
N SER A 140 13.14 23.22 2.50
CA SER A 140 12.67 23.53 3.87
C SER A 140 12.42 22.30 4.73
N GLY A 141 12.27 21.12 4.12
CA GLY A 141 11.81 19.91 4.80
C GLY A 141 10.32 19.95 5.19
N GLN A 142 9.59 20.96 4.74
CA GLN A 142 8.16 21.11 5.02
C GLN A 142 7.38 20.04 4.25
N VAL A 143 6.40 19.44 4.93
CA VAL A 143 5.47 18.47 4.35
C VAL A 143 4.05 19.01 4.38
N GLU A 144 3.36 18.89 3.26
CA GLU A 144 1.95 19.23 3.12
C GLU A 144 1.16 17.98 2.75
N LEU A 145 -0.03 17.84 3.34
CA LEU A 145 -0.98 16.77 3.01
C LEU A 145 -2.20 17.38 2.30
N ALA A 146 -2.65 16.72 1.26
CA ALA A 146 -3.86 17.08 0.53
C ALA A 146 -4.58 15.82 0.05
N THR A 147 -5.88 15.93 -0.24
CA THR A 147 -6.61 14.84 -0.92
C THR A 147 -6.01 14.60 -2.30
N ALA A 148 -5.79 13.34 -2.65
CA ALA A 148 -5.34 12.93 -3.96
C ALA A 148 -6.50 12.41 -4.82
N GLU A 149 -6.35 12.47 -6.14
CA GLU A 149 -7.28 11.87 -7.07
C GLU A 149 -6.84 10.45 -7.47
N ARG A 150 -7.78 9.64 -7.92
CA ARG A 150 -7.48 8.30 -8.41
C ARG A 150 -6.61 8.37 -9.67
N GLY A 151 -5.51 7.61 -9.65
CA GLY A 151 -4.57 7.57 -10.77
C GLY A 151 -3.45 8.60 -10.71
N GLU A 152 -3.46 9.49 -9.72
CA GLU A 152 -2.27 10.32 -9.46
C GLU A 152 -1.07 9.43 -9.15
N GLN A 153 0.08 9.79 -9.73
CA GLN A 153 1.34 9.08 -9.52
C GLN A 153 2.33 9.98 -8.79
N MET A 154 3.35 9.35 -8.22
CA MET A 154 4.47 10.09 -7.66
C MET A 154 5.10 11.02 -8.71
N GLN A 155 5.41 12.24 -8.30
CA GLN A 155 6.09 13.25 -9.11
C GLN A 155 7.31 13.81 -8.37
N PHE A 156 8.37 14.05 -9.10
CA PHE A 156 9.57 14.69 -8.58
C PHE A 156 10.14 15.66 -9.61
N ASP A 157 10.25 16.93 -9.26
CA ASP A 157 10.74 18.02 -10.12
C ASP A 157 12.18 18.50 -9.77
N GLY A 158 12.83 17.86 -8.80
CA GLY A 158 14.16 18.23 -8.29
C GLY A 158 14.12 19.11 -7.04
N THR A 159 12.99 19.73 -6.72
CA THR A 159 12.79 20.60 -5.56
C THR A 159 11.66 20.12 -4.65
N THR A 160 10.70 19.44 -5.25
CA THR A 160 9.47 18.97 -4.59
C THR A 160 9.24 17.50 -4.92
N LEU A 161 8.98 16.70 -3.89
CA LEU A 161 8.58 15.31 -4.02
C LEU A 161 7.11 15.17 -3.62
N SER A 162 6.28 14.79 -4.58
CA SER A 162 4.86 14.48 -4.36
C SER A 162 4.64 12.97 -4.45
N SER A 163 4.12 12.37 -3.39
CA SER A 163 3.83 10.92 -3.31
C SER A 163 2.37 10.73 -2.92
N VAL A 164 1.73 9.71 -3.48
CA VAL A 164 0.32 9.39 -3.18
C VAL A 164 0.26 8.12 -2.35
N PHE A 165 -0.49 8.20 -1.26
CA PHE A 165 -0.74 7.10 -0.35
C PHE A 165 -2.24 6.81 -0.32
N GLY A 166 -2.60 5.54 -0.31
CA GLY A 166 -3.99 5.12 -0.31
C GLY A 166 -4.29 4.05 0.72
N PRO A 167 -5.59 3.76 0.93
CA PRO A 167 -6.01 2.66 1.80
C PRO A 167 -5.52 1.32 1.24
N LYS A 168 -5.51 0.30 2.09
CA LYS A 168 -5.35 -1.07 1.63
C LYS A 168 -6.48 -1.44 0.67
N TRP A 169 -6.14 -2.19 -0.36
CA TRP A 169 -7.15 -2.81 -1.21
C TRP A 169 -7.98 -3.79 -0.38
N ARG A 170 -9.27 -3.70 -0.48
CA ARG A 170 -10.23 -4.53 0.24
C ARG A 170 -10.81 -5.59 -0.68
N LEU A 171 -10.91 -6.82 -0.18
CA LEU A 171 -11.59 -7.90 -0.86
C LEU A 171 -12.68 -8.47 0.05
N LEU A 172 -13.94 -8.25 -0.32
CA LEU A 172 -15.07 -8.90 0.31
C LEU A 172 -15.44 -10.17 -0.47
N LEU A 173 -15.31 -11.31 0.18
CA LEU A 173 -15.76 -12.60 -0.33
C LEU A 173 -17.11 -12.95 0.29
N ILE A 174 -18.09 -13.23 -0.54
CA ILE A 174 -19.39 -13.76 -0.11
C ILE A 174 -19.33 -15.28 -0.25
N GLY A 175 -19.42 -15.96 0.89
CA GLY A 175 -19.24 -17.40 1.01
C GLY A 175 -17.90 -17.78 1.66
N ALA A 176 -17.94 -18.78 2.55
CA ALA A 176 -16.78 -19.27 3.31
C ALA A 176 -16.30 -20.67 2.88
N GLY A 177 -16.65 -21.10 1.65
CA GLY A 177 -16.28 -22.40 1.10
C GLY A 177 -14.78 -22.51 0.79
N GLN A 178 -14.37 -23.68 0.30
CA GLN A 178 -12.95 -23.98 0.01
C GLN A 178 -12.33 -23.00 -1.00
N LEU A 179 -13.09 -22.60 -2.03
CA LEU A 179 -12.60 -21.63 -3.01
C LEU A 179 -12.36 -20.26 -2.38
N SER A 180 -13.30 -19.80 -1.53
CA SER A 180 -13.12 -18.54 -0.79
C SER A 180 -11.90 -18.57 0.11
N GLN A 181 -11.61 -19.71 0.75
CA GLN A 181 -10.40 -19.86 1.58
C GLN A 181 -9.12 -19.74 0.73
N ALA A 182 -9.08 -20.38 -0.45
CA ALA A 182 -7.93 -20.29 -1.35
C ALA A 182 -7.72 -18.85 -1.86
N VAL A 183 -8.80 -18.17 -2.29
CA VAL A 183 -8.75 -16.78 -2.75
C VAL A 183 -8.34 -15.86 -1.60
N ALA A 184 -8.91 -16.03 -0.40
CA ALA A 184 -8.56 -15.26 0.79
C ALA A 184 -7.07 -15.37 1.13
N HIS A 185 -6.50 -16.59 1.06
CA HIS A 185 -5.07 -16.82 1.29
C HIS A 185 -4.20 -16.06 0.29
N MET A 186 -4.50 -16.17 -1.00
CA MET A 186 -3.74 -15.47 -2.04
C MET A 186 -3.86 -13.95 -1.91
N ALA A 187 -5.07 -13.45 -1.62
CA ALA A 187 -5.30 -12.03 -1.44
C ALA A 187 -4.57 -11.48 -0.20
N ALA A 188 -4.56 -12.22 0.91
CA ALA A 188 -3.81 -11.84 2.11
C ALA A 188 -2.29 -11.77 1.85
N LEU A 189 -1.74 -12.69 1.06
CA LEU A 189 -0.33 -12.64 0.63
C LEU A 189 -0.03 -11.45 -0.30
N LEU A 190 -1.03 -10.97 -1.04
CA LEU A 190 -0.97 -9.77 -1.86
C LEU A 190 -1.32 -8.49 -1.07
N ASP A 191 -1.44 -8.62 0.26
CA ASP A 191 -1.68 -7.54 1.21
C ASP A 191 -3.04 -6.85 1.09
N PHE A 192 -4.05 -7.57 0.59
CA PHE A 192 -5.43 -7.14 0.70
C PHE A 192 -5.93 -7.22 2.15
N GLU A 193 -6.77 -6.28 2.54
CA GLU A 193 -7.68 -6.45 3.66
C GLU A 193 -8.80 -7.41 3.22
N VAL A 194 -8.79 -8.63 3.74
CA VAL A 194 -9.71 -9.68 3.30
C VAL A 194 -10.83 -9.85 4.31
N LEU A 195 -12.06 -9.65 3.84
CA LEU A 195 -13.29 -9.85 4.58
C LEU A 195 -14.03 -11.05 3.98
N VAL A 196 -14.54 -11.95 4.82
CA VAL A 196 -15.35 -13.09 4.37
C VAL A 196 -16.69 -13.07 5.09
N CYS A 197 -17.76 -12.98 4.30
CA CYS A 197 -19.13 -13.00 4.77
C CYS A 197 -19.81 -14.31 4.37
N ASP A 198 -20.29 -15.07 5.34
CA ASP A 198 -21.18 -16.22 5.13
C ASP A 198 -22.13 -16.31 6.33
N PRO A 199 -23.47 -16.18 6.13
CA PRO A 199 -24.44 -16.26 7.21
C PRO A 199 -24.60 -17.69 7.76
N ARG A 200 -24.08 -18.71 7.07
CA ARG A 200 -24.22 -20.11 7.46
C ARG A 200 -23.10 -20.49 8.44
N GLU A 201 -23.49 -20.86 9.65
CA GLU A 201 -22.55 -21.17 10.74
C GLU A 201 -21.65 -22.40 10.44
N GLU A 202 -22.17 -23.37 9.71
CA GLU A 202 -21.43 -24.61 9.36
C GLU A 202 -20.20 -24.37 8.50
N TYR A 203 -20.13 -23.26 7.79
CA TYR A 203 -18.95 -22.85 7.00
C TYR A 203 -17.96 -21.99 7.81
N ALA A 204 -18.31 -21.68 9.06
CA ALA A 204 -17.52 -20.80 9.92
C ALA A 204 -16.18 -21.39 10.36
N HIS A 205 -16.08 -22.70 10.44
CA HIS A 205 -14.98 -23.40 11.10
C HIS A 205 -13.68 -23.50 10.30
N GLY A 206 -13.65 -23.06 9.03
CA GLY A 206 -12.49 -23.20 8.14
C GLY A 206 -11.64 -21.95 7.97
N LEU A 207 -12.02 -20.80 8.54
CA LEU A 207 -11.41 -19.49 8.25
C LEU A 207 -10.34 -19.04 9.27
N GLY A 208 -9.64 -19.97 9.89
CA GLY A 208 -8.52 -19.64 10.80
C GLY A 208 -7.27 -19.06 10.14
N LEU A 209 -7.45 -18.25 9.08
CA LEU A 209 -6.35 -17.66 8.31
C LEU A 209 -5.90 -16.33 8.92
N VAL A 210 -4.58 -16.19 9.12
CA VAL A 210 -3.98 -14.92 9.54
C VAL A 210 -4.25 -13.85 8.47
N GLY A 211 -4.77 -12.69 8.89
CA GLY A 211 -5.05 -11.57 7.99
C GLY A 211 -6.41 -11.63 7.28
N VAL A 212 -7.26 -12.60 7.61
CA VAL A 212 -8.62 -12.71 7.09
C VAL A 212 -9.63 -12.42 8.21
N GLN A 213 -10.50 -11.46 8.01
CA GLN A 213 -11.56 -11.10 8.96
C GLN A 213 -12.89 -11.71 8.55
N ARG A 214 -13.54 -12.41 9.47
CA ARG A 214 -14.92 -12.85 9.28
C ARG A 214 -15.89 -11.73 9.62
N VAL A 215 -16.82 -11.47 8.72
CA VAL A 215 -17.93 -10.53 8.93
C VAL A 215 -19.22 -11.33 9.04
N LEU A 216 -19.97 -11.11 10.13
CA LEU A 216 -21.25 -11.76 10.37
C LEU A 216 -22.38 -10.89 9.82
N GLY A 217 -23.38 -11.51 9.19
CA GLY A 217 -24.55 -10.81 8.69
C GLY A 217 -25.04 -11.37 7.36
N MET A 218 -26.17 -10.84 6.90
CA MET A 218 -26.65 -11.12 5.54
C MET A 218 -25.79 -10.39 4.53
N PRO A 219 -25.50 -11.00 3.35
CA PRO A 219 -24.56 -10.44 2.39
C PRO A 219 -24.87 -9.02 1.92
N ASP A 220 -26.14 -8.69 1.73
CA ASP A 220 -26.60 -7.35 1.32
C ASP A 220 -26.40 -6.31 2.44
N ASP A 221 -26.65 -6.69 3.70
CA ASP A 221 -26.42 -5.82 4.85
C ASP A 221 -24.92 -5.53 5.00
N VAL A 222 -24.10 -6.58 4.92
CA VAL A 222 -22.64 -6.45 4.99
C VAL A 222 -22.09 -5.54 3.89
N VAL A 223 -22.59 -5.66 2.65
CA VAL A 223 -22.18 -4.76 1.56
C VAL A 223 -22.58 -3.32 1.86
N ARG A 224 -23.80 -3.08 2.38
CA ARG A 224 -24.26 -1.72 2.75
C ARG A 224 -23.44 -1.10 3.88
N GLU A 225 -23.16 -1.88 4.92
CA GLU A 225 -22.37 -1.42 6.08
C GLU A 225 -20.91 -1.17 5.74
N LEU A 226 -20.33 -1.97 4.82
CA LEU A 226 -18.95 -1.81 4.37
C LEU A 226 -18.72 -0.50 3.61
N VAL A 227 -19.76 0.06 2.99
CA VAL A 227 -19.67 1.24 2.11
C VAL A 227 -18.51 1.08 1.11
N PRO A 228 -18.61 0.14 0.14
CA PRO A 228 -17.51 -0.18 -0.76
C PRO A 228 -17.08 1.04 -1.58
N ASP A 229 -15.78 1.29 -1.59
CA ASP A 229 -15.12 2.37 -2.31
C ASP A 229 -14.38 1.87 -3.56
N ALA A 230 -13.68 2.78 -4.24
CA ALA A 230 -12.90 2.47 -5.44
C ALA A 230 -11.67 1.55 -5.20
N HIS A 231 -11.39 1.16 -3.95
CA HIS A 231 -10.35 0.18 -3.57
C HIS A 231 -10.95 -1.14 -3.07
N THR A 232 -12.26 -1.33 -3.23
CA THR A 232 -12.97 -2.52 -2.77
C THR A 232 -13.35 -3.41 -3.94
N ALA A 233 -12.94 -4.68 -3.89
CA ALA A 233 -13.43 -5.76 -4.76
C ALA A 233 -14.46 -6.60 -3.99
N ILE A 234 -15.52 -7.03 -4.66
CA ILE A 234 -16.56 -7.91 -4.09
C ILE A 234 -16.71 -9.12 -4.99
N VAL A 235 -16.61 -10.32 -4.41
CA VAL A 235 -16.70 -11.58 -5.16
C VAL A 235 -17.65 -12.55 -4.47
N ALA A 236 -18.70 -12.95 -5.18
CA ALA A 236 -19.70 -13.90 -4.70
C ALA A 236 -19.31 -15.34 -5.10
N LEU A 237 -19.12 -16.21 -4.10
CA LEU A 237 -18.59 -17.57 -4.23
C LEU A 237 -19.40 -18.60 -3.43
N THR A 238 -20.67 -18.31 -3.04
CA THR A 238 -21.45 -19.22 -2.21
C THR A 238 -22.02 -20.41 -2.97
N HIS A 239 -22.21 -20.28 -4.26
CA HIS A 239 -23.01 -21.17 -5.11
C HIS A 239 -24.51 -21.20 -4.73
N ASP A 240 -24.95 -20.43 -3.74
CA ASP A 240 -26.35 -20.18 -3.43
C ASP A 240 -26.82 -18.92 -4.16
N PRO A 241 -27.67 -19.04 -5.19
CA PRO A 241 -28.08 -17.88 -5.99
C PRO A 241 -28.75 -16.78 -5.16
N LYS A 242 -29.42 -17.13 -4.07
CA LYS A 242 -30.10 -16.13 -3.24
C LYS A 242 -29.11 -15.26 -2.49
N LEU A 243 -28.11 -15.88 -1.86
CA LEU A 243 -27.06 -15.14 -1.12
C LEU A 243 -26.19 -14.32 -2.07
N ASP A 244 -25.80 -14.93 -3.20
CA ASP A 244 -24.98 -14.24 -4.21
C ASP A 244 -25.75 -13.04 -4.81
N ASP A 245 -27.01 -13.23 -5.22
CA ASP A 245 -27.80 -12.17 -5.86
C ASP A 245 -28.08 -11.01 -4.91
N MET A 246 -28.37 -11.28 -3.62
CA MET A 246 -28.54 -10.22 -2.61
C MET A 246 -27.28 -9.35 -2.49
N ALA A 247 -26.11 -9.97 -2.38
CA ALA A 247 -24.83 -9.24 -2.31
C ALA A 247 -24.57 -8.43 -3.60
N LEU A 248 -24.75 -9.07 -4.77
CA LEU A 248 -24.48 -8.45 -6.06
C LEU A 248 -25.38 -7.24 -6.34
N MET A 249 -26.67 -7.31 -5.98
CA MET A 249 -27.60 -6.20 -6.16
C MET A 249 -27.17 -4.94 -5.41
N GLU A 250 -26.62 -5.08 -4.20
CA GLU A 250 -26.10 -3.95 -3.44
C GLU A 250 -24.69 -3.55 -3.93
N ALA A 251 -23.82 -4.52 -4.21
CA ALA A 251 -22.47 -4.27 -4.69
C ALA A 251 -22.44 -3.46 -5.99
N LEU A 252 -23.33 -3.74 -6.94
CA LEU A 252 -23.43 -3.02 -8.22
C LEU A 252 -23.89 -1.56 -8.10
N LYS A 253 -24.50 -1.19 -6.98
CA LYS A 253 -24.89 0.21 -6.67
C LYS A 253 -23.72 0.99 -6.04
N SER A 254 -22.70 0.28 -5.55
CA SER A 254 -21.57 0.86 -4.82
C SER A 254 -20.48 1.40 -5.75
N SER A 255 -19.46 2.02 -5.17
CA SER A 255 -18.28 2.48 -5.87
C SER A 255 -17.17 1.42 -5.99
N ALA A 256 -17.46 0.14 -5.68
CA ALA A 256 -16.49 -0.95 -5.80
C ALA A 256 -15.86 -0.99 -7.21
N PHE A 257 -14.53 -1.15 -7.26
CA PHE A 257 -13.84 -1.20 -8.56
C PHE A 257 -14.06 -2.53 -9.31
N TYR A 258 -14.41 -3.57 -8.57
CA TYR A 258 -14.68 -4.89 -9.12
C TYR A 258 -15.84 -5.56 -8.38
N VAL A 259 -16.79 -6.07 -9.12
CA VAL A 259 -17.90 -6.90 -8.63
C VAL A 259 -17.97 -8.13 -9.52
N GLY A 260 -17.81 -9.31 -8.94
CA GLY A 260 -17.80 -10.56 -9.67
C GLY A 260 -18.56 -11.67 -8.95
N ALA A 261 -18.98 -12.66 -9.72
CA ALA A 261 -19.59 -13.88 -9.18
C ALA A 261 -19.14 -15.11 -9.95
N LEU A 262 -18.96 -16.21 -9.23
CA LEU A 262 -18.82 -17.51 -9.85
C LEU A 262 -20.24 -18.06 -10.14
N GLY A 263 -20.46 -18.53 -11.37
CA GLY A 263 -21.74 -19.10 -11.75
C GLY A 263 -21.67 -19.88 -13.05
N SER A 264 -22.61 -20.81 -13.24
CA SER A 264 -22.79 -21.48 -14.51
C SER A 264 -23.31 -20.49 -15.56
N GLN A 265 -23.02 -20.73 -16.86
CA GLN A 265 -23.56 -19.91 -17.95
C GLN A 265 -25.09 -19.76 -17.88
N ARG A 266 -25.80 -20.76 -17.36
CA ARG A 266 -27.25 -20.74 -17.19
C ARG A 266 -27.69 -19.72 -16.14
N ASN A 267 -26.95 -19.61 -15.02
CA ASN A 267 -27.23 -18.63 -13.95
C ASN A 267 -26.83 -17.22 -14.36
N GLN A 268 -25.75 -17.08 -15.14
CA GLN A 268 -25.32 -15.79 -15.69
C GLN A 268 -26.34 -15.22 -16.69
N GLY A 269 -26.97 -16.07 -17.53
CA GLY A 269 -28.04 -15.62 -18.45
C GLY A 269 -29.21 -14.99 -17.71
N VAL A 270 -29.68 -15.60 -16.61
CA VAL A 270 -30.78 -15.06 -15.79
C VAL A 270 -30.38 -13.76 -15.09
N ARG A 271 -29.13 -13.66 -14.63
CA ARG A 271 -28.58 -12.44 -14.00
C ARG A 271 -28.43 -11.28 -14.99
N ASN A 272 -28.00 -11.55 -16.23
CA ASN A 272 -27.88 -10.53 -17.29
C ASN A 272 -29.23 -9.91 -17.69
N ASP A 273 -30.31 -10.66 -17.60
CA ASP A 273 -31.65 -10.16 -17.87
C ASP A 273 -32.20 -9.26 -16.74
N GLN A 274 -31.64 -9.33 -15.53
CA GLN A 274 -32.08 -8.59 -14.36
C GLN A 274 -31.17 -7.40 -13.97
N ALA A 275 -29.96 -7.36 -14.45
CA ALA A 275 -28.98 -6.30 -14.15
C ALA A 275 -28.32 -5.83 -15.43
N THR A 276 -28.43 -4.53 -15.71
CA THR A 276 -27.60 -3.85 -16.73
C THR A 276 -26.15 -3.85 -16.23
N TRP A 277 -25.40 -4.87 -16.60
CA TRP A 277 -23.97 -4.97 -16.29
C TRP A 277 -23.24 -3.81 -16.95
N ARG A 278 -22.57 -2.97 -16.17
CA ARG A 278 -21.55 -2.09 -16.74
C ARG A 278 -20.38 -2.97 -17.11
N GLN A 279 -20.22 -3.30 -18.39
CA GLN A 279 -18.97 -3.78 -18.94
C GLN A 279 -17.91 -2.70 -18.65
N CYS A 280 -16.86 -3.07 -17.92
CA CYS A 280 -15.62 -2.30 -17.93
C CYS A 280 -15.01 -2.55 -19.31
N ASP A 281 -15.21 -1.59 -20.23
CA ASP A 281 -14.42 -1.53 -21.44
C ASP A 281 -12.95 -1.28 -21.05
N SER A 282 -12.10 -2.13 -21.63
CA SER A 282 -10.65 -2.24 -21.49
C SER A 282 -9.88 -0.95 -21.76
#